data_c9b5cbb8c7f3661a8c53790eadc34aac
#
_entry.id   c9b5cbb8c7f3661a8c53790eadc34aac
#
_cell.length_a   1.000
_cell.length_b   1.000
_cell.length_c   1.000
_cell.angle_alpha   90.00
_cell.angle_beta   90.00
_cell.angle_gamma   90.00
#
_symmetry.space_group_name_H-M   'P 1'
#
loop_
_entity.id
_entity.type
_entity.pdbx_description
1 polymer ?
#
loop_
_entity_poly.entity_id
_entity_poly.type
_entity_poly.pdbx_seq_one_letter_code
_entity_poly.pdbx_strand_id
1 'polypeptide(L)'
;MITRLGRAEILSYLHQHRDRLSRQYSLESIGVFGSVARSSYTEDSDVDLVVRFQPGTRCIHALKSALRCELEEAFGRPVQIASEKYLKPYYRSKILEETVYV
;
A
#
# COMPACT_ATOMS: atom_id res chain seq x y z
N MET A 1 -22.07 -6.27 2.49
CA MET A 1 -20.69 -6.68 2.69
C MET A 1 -19.98 -6.86 1.37
N ILE A 2 -18.84 -6.22 1.20
CA ILE A 2 -18.09 -6.32 -0.06
C ILE A 2 -17.28 -7.61 -0.01
N THR A 3 -17.57 -8.51 -0.94
CA THR A 3 -16.88 -9.79 -1.01
C THR A 3 -15.69 -9.74 -1.98
N ARG A 4 -15.67 -8.73 -2.84
CA ARG A 4 -14.59 -8.54 -3.82
C ARG A 4 -14.19 -7.08 -3.85
N LEU A 5 -12.90 -6.82 -3.68
CA LEU A 5 -12.38 -5.49 -3.84
C LEU A 5 -11.50 -5.45 -5.08
N GLY A 6 -11.90 -4.67 -6.05
CA GLY A 6 -11.10 -4.43 -7.23
C GLY A 6 -10.20 -3.21 -7.05
N ARG A 7 -9.53 -2.84 -8.14
CA ARG A 7 -8.61 -1.72 -8.14
C ARG A 7 -9.28 -0.42 -7.69
N ALA A 8 -10.46 -0.13 -8.22
CA ALA A 8 -11.16 1.11 -7.91
C ALA A 8 -11.53 1.21 -6.44
N GLU A 9 -12.01 0.12 -5.87
CA GLU A 9 -12.41 0.08 -4.46
C GLU A 9 -11.22 0.20 -3.52
N ILE A 10 -10.11 -0.43 -3.86
CA ILE A 10 -8.88 -0.34 -3.07
C ILE A 10 -8.34 1.08 -3.09
N LEU A 11 -8.27 1.68 -4.28
CA LEU A 11 -7.80 3.06 -4.42
C LEU A 11 -8.72 4.04 -3.71
N SER A 12 -10.03 3.82 -3.81
CA SER A 12 -11.02 4.66 -3.14
C SER A 12 -10.89 4.60 -1.63
N TYR A 13 -10.72 3.40 -1.09
CA TYR A 13 -10.52 3.22 0.35
C TYR A 13 -9.27 3.97 0.83
N LEU A 14 -8.17 3.78 0.13
CA LEU A 14 -6.91 4.41 0.50
C LEU A 14 -7.00 5.94 0.38
N HIS A 15 -7.64 6.43 -0.65
CA HIS A 15 -7.82 7.87 -0.84
C HIS A 15 -8.70 8.46 0.28
N GLN A 16 -9.78 7.79 0.61
CA GLN A 16 -10.70 8.20 1.66
C GLN A 16 -10.04 8.29 3.03
N HIS A 17 -9.15 7.36 3.30
CA HIS A 17 -8.48 7.26 4.61
C HIS A 17 -7.05 7.81 4.60
N ARG A 18 -6.63 8.44 3.51
CA ARG A 18 -5.25 8.89 3.34
C ARG A 18 -4.76 9.76 4.49
N ASP A 19 -5.53 10.76 4.87
CA ASP A 19 -5.09 11.69 5.92
C ASP A 19 -4.95 11.01 7.26
N ARG A 20 -5.90 10.13 7.60
CA ARG A 20 -5.82 9.38 8.84
C ARG A 20 -4.63 8.42 8.84
N LEU A 21 -4.46 7.70 7.74
CA LEU A 21 -3.35 6.75 7.61
C LEU A 21 -2.01 7.47 7.67
N SER A 22 -1.90 8.62 7.01
CA SER A 22 -0.67 9.41 7.04
C SER A 22 -0.30 9.83 8.46
N ARG A 23 -1.28 10.27 9.22
CA ARG A 23 -1.03 10.71 10.60
C ARG A 23 -0.76 9.54 11.52
N GLN A 24 -1.55 8.49 11.40
CA GLN A 24 -1.45 7.35 12.31
C GLN A 24 -0.16 6.56 12.10
N TYR A 25 0.30 6.45 10.87
CA TYR A 25 1.46 5.63 10.52
C TYR A 25 2.66 6.44 10.05
N SER A 26 2.61 7.75 10.18
CA SER A 26 3.71 8.65 9.81
C SER A 26 4.12 8.52 8.34
N LEU A 27 3.14 8.50 7.45
CA LEU A 27 3.38 8.34 6.01
C LEU A 27 3.45 9.68 5.29
N GLU A 28 4.40 9.82 4.37
CA GLU A 28 4.43 10.93 3.40
C GLU A 28 3.63 10.57 2.16
N SER A 29 3.68 9.31 1.76
CA SER A 29 2.96 8.87 0.58
C SER A 29 2.57 7.41 0.70
N ILE A 30 1.52 7.04 -0.03
CA ILE A 30 1.07 5.67 -0.13
C ILE A 30 0.58 5.44 -1.57
N GLY A 31 0.98 4.33 -2.15
CA GLY A 31 0.60 3.99 -3.51
C GLY A 31 0.40 2.49 -3.67
N VAL A 32 -0.27 2.13 -4.76
CA VAL A 32 -0.54 0.73 -5.12
C VAL A 32 0.31 0.39 -6.33
N PHE A 33 1.00 -0.75 -6.27
CA PHE A 33 1.75 -1.25 -7.41
C PHE A 33 1.41 -2.72 -7.62
N GLY A 34 2.11 -3.37 -8.53
CA GLY A 34 1.91 -4.79 -8.79
C GLY A 34 0.64 -5.08 -9.57
N SER A 35 0.08 -6.27 -9.36
CA SER A 35 -1.04 -6.75 -10.17
C SER A 35 -2.29 -5.89 -10.05
N VAL A 36 -2.58 -5.38 -8.87
CA VAL A 36 -3.76 -4.51 -8.67
C VAL A 36 -3.61 -3.22 -9.48
N ALA A 37 -2.43 -2.58 -9.42
CA ALA A 37 -2.18 -1.35 -10.18
C ALA A 37 -2.29 -1.59 -11.69
N ARG A 38 -1.85 -2.75 -12.17
CA ARG A 38 -1.91 -3.12 -13.59
C ARG A 38 -3.26 -3.67 -14.04
N SER A 39 -4.19 -3.82 -13.11
CA SER A 39 -5.50 -4.43 -13.36
C SER A 39 -5.40 -5.89 -13.85
N SER A 40 -4.31 -6.56 -13.52
CA SER A 40 -4.10 -7.98 -13.85
C SER A 40 -4.31 -8.88 -12.63
N TYR A 41 -5.01 -8.37 -11.62
CA TYR A 41 -5.23 -9.09 -10.38
C TYR A 41 -6.35 -10.12 -10.52
N THR A 42 -6.28 -11.13 -9.63
CA THR A 42 -7.34 -12.11 -9.45
C THR A 42 -7.84 -11.99 -8.01
N GLU A 43 -8.84 -12.78 -7.65
CA GLU A 43 -9.37 -12.79 -6.28
C GLU A 43 -8.32 -13.21 -5.26
N ASP A 44 -7.32 -13.98 -5.69
CA ASP A 44 -6.26 -14.46 -4.80
C ASP A 44 -5.01 -13.59 -4.84
N SER A 45 -5.02 -12.52 -5.61
CA SER A 45 -3.86 -11.63 -5.70
C SER A 45 -3.64 -10.85 -4.42
N ASP A 46 -2.38 -10.71 -4.03
CA ASP A 46 -2.02 -9.83 -2.93
C ASP A 46 -2.19 -8.37 -3.36
N VAL A 47 -2.43 -7.52 -2.39
CA VAL A 47 -2.42 -6.07 -2.62
C VAL A 47 -1.03 -5.56 -2.30
N ASP A 48 -0.34 -5.05 -3.30
CA ASP A 48 1.03 -4.55 -3.16
C ASP A 48 1.04 -3.04 -3.00
N LEU A 49 1.54 -2.58 -1.87
CA LEU A 49 1.61 -1.16 -1.56
C LEU A 49 3.05 -0.71 -1.39
N VAL A 50 3.33 0.51 -1.80
CA VAL A 50 4.59 1.16 -1.52
C VAL A 50 4.31 2.42 -0.72
N VAL A 51 5.03 2.59 0.37
CA VAL A 51 4.84 3.74 1.27
C VAL A 51 6.17 4.45 1.47
N ARG A 52 6.07 5.74 1.75
CA ARG A 52 7.21 6.53 2.18
C ARG A 52 6.91 7.06 3.57
N PHE A 53 7.76 6.75 4.52
CA PHE A 53 7.61 7.27 5.89
C PHE A 53 8.23 8.65 5.99
N GLN A 54 7.70 9.45 6.91
CA GLN A 54 8.25 10.78 7.17
C GLN A 54 9.67 10.67 7.73
N PRO A 55 10.55 11.64 7.44
CA PRO A 55 11.91 11.63 7.98
C PRO A 55 11.90 11.56 9.51
N GLY A 56 12.80 10.76 10.06
CA GLY A 56 12.89 10.62 11.50
C GLY A 56 11.88 9.69 12.13
N THR A 57 11.05 9.02 11.33
CA THR A 57 10.07 8.07 11.86
C THR A 57 10.79 6.89 12.52
N ARG A 58 10.36 6.57 13.73
CA ARG A 58 10.87 5.43 14.50
C ARG A 58 9.91 4.26 14.41
N CYS A 59 10.42 3.07 14.73
CA CYS A 59 9.61 1.85 14.79
C CYS A 59 8.89 1.55 13.47
N ILE A 60 9.59 1.76 12.36
CA ILE A 60 9.02 1.57 11.02
C ILE A 60 8.48 0.16 10.86
N HIS A 61 9.20 -0.85 11.36
CA HIS A 61 8.75 -2.24 11.23
C HIS A 61 7.41 -2.46 11.94
N ALA A 62 7.24 -1.92 13.13
CA ALA A 62 6.00 -2.04 13.87
C ALA A 62 4.86 -1.28 13.18
N LEU A 63 5.15 -0.09 12.65
CA LEU A 63 4.16 0.69 11.92
C LEU A 63 3.72 -0.03 10.65
N LYS A 64 4.66 -0.61 9.91
CA LYS A 64 4.34 -1.41 8.72
C LYS A 64 3.45 -2.59 9.06
N SER A 65 3.78 -3.31 10.12
CA SER A 65 2.99 -4.47 10.55
C SER A 65 1.57 -4.08 10.93
N ALA A 66 1.43 -2.99 11.68
CA ALA A 66 0.12 -2.50 12.09
C ALA A 66 -0.72 -2.04 10.89
N LEU A 67 -0.09 -1.31 9.98
CA LEU A 67 -0.75 -0.86 8.75
C LEU A 67 -1.20 -2.05 7.90
N ARG A 68 -0.32 -3.04 7.73
CA ARG A 68 -0.64 -4.24 6.99
C ARG A 68 -1.85 -4.95 7.59
N CYS A 69 -1.87 -5.15 8.90
CA CYS A 69 -2.99 -5.80 9.56
C CYS A 69 -4.30 -5.06 9.36
N GLU A 70 -4.27 -3.74 9.49
CA GLU A 70 -5.47 -2.94 9.26
C GLU A 70 -5.99 -3.10 7.84
N LEU A 71 -5.10 -3.03 6.87
CA LEU A 71 -5.51 -3.10 5.47
C LEU A 71 -5.91 -4.50 5.05
N GLU A 72 -5.27 -5.54 5.59
CA GLU A 72 -5.70 -6.91 5.34
C GLU A 72 -7.12 -7.15 5.83
N GLU A 73 -7.43 -6.60 7.00
CA GLU A 73 -8.77 -6.69 7.53
C GLU A 73 -9.78 -5.93 6.67
N ALA A 74 -9.40 -4.75 6.21
CA ALA A 74 -10.29 -3.93 5.39
C ALA A 74 -10.52 -4.52 4.01
N PHE A 75 -9.50 -5.12 3.40
CA PHE A 75 -9.58 -5.62 2.03
C PHE A 75 -9.95 -7.09 1.94
N GLY A 76 -9.81 -7.84 3.03
CA GLY A 76 -10.04 -9.28 3.01
C GLY A 76 -9.04 -10.03 2.13
N ARG A 77 -7.82 -9.50 1.99
CA ARG A 77 -6.75 -10.07 1.17
C ARG A 77 -5.41 -9.87 1.83
N PRO A 78 -4.43 -10.72 1.51
CA PRO A 78 -3.07 -10.45 1.95
C PRO A 78 -2.57 -9.12 1.38
N VAL A 79 -1.86 -8.37 2.20
CA VAL A 79 -1.31 -7.07 1.83
C VAL A 79 0.21 -7.13 2.03
N GLN A 80 0.95 -6.67 1.01
CA GLN A 80 2.39 -6.54 1.07
C GLN A 80 2.74 -5.06 1.06
N ILE A 81 3.55 -4.63 2.01
CA ILE A 81 3.95 -3.24 2.09
C ILE A 81 5.44 -3.12 1.92
N ALA A 82 5.84 -2.37 0.91
CA ALA A 82 7.24 -2.04 0.66
C ALA A 82 7.50 -0.60 1.07
N SER A 83 8.63 -0.36 1.72
CA SER A 83 9.08 0.99 2.00
C SER A 83 9.89 1.48 0.81
N GLU A 84 9.51 2.60 0.23
CA GLU A 84 10.18 3.15 -0.95
C GLU A 84 11.69 3.27 -0.77
N LYS A 85 12.12 3.68 0.42
CA LYS A 85 13.52 3.86 0.76
C LYS A 85 14.35 2.57 0.61
N TYR A 86 13.71 1.42 0.82
CA TYR A 86 14.41 0.14 0.84
C TYR A 86 14.21 -0.69 -0.44
N LEU A 87 13.60 -0.12 -1.46
CA LEU A 87 13.50 -0.79 -2.74
C LEU A 87 14.88 -0.92 -3.37
N LYS A 88 15.18 -2.10 -3.89
CA LYS A 88 16.47 -2.34 -4.52
C LYS A 88 16.61 -1.53 -5.81
N PRO A 89 17.79 -0.93 -6.07
CA PRO A 89 17.93 -0.02 -7.19
C PRO A 89 17.56 -0.58 -8.55
N TYR A 90 17.83 -1.86 -8.80
CA TYR A 90 17.64 -2.42 -10.12
C TYR A 90 16.17 -2.59 -10.52
N TYR A 91 15.24 -2.59 -9.58
CA TYR A 91 13.82 -2.64 -9.92
C TYR A 91 13.00 -1.50 -9.33
N ARG A 92 13.65 -0.60 -8.60
CA ARG A 92 12.99 0.53 -7.98
C ARG A 92 12.26 1.41 -8.98
N SER A 93 12.93 1.78 -10.07
CA SER A 93 12.34 2.63 -11.11
C SER A 93 11.10 1.99 -11.71
N LYS A 94 11.16 0.68 -11.97
CA LYS A 94 10.04 -0.05 -12.54
C LYS A 94 8.84 -0.05 -11.61
N ILE A 95 9.06 -0.30 -10.32
CA ILE A 95 7.98 -0.31 -9.34
C ILE A 95 7.36 1.07 -9.21
N LEU A 96 8.18 2.11 -9.07
CA LEU A 96 7.67 3.47 -8.90
C LEU A 96 6.95 3.97 -10.16
N GLU A 97 7.40 3.54 -11.33
CA GLU A 97 6.78 3.90 -12.60
C GLU A 97 5.35 3.36 -12.71
N GLU A 98 5.10 2.14 -12.22
CA GLU A 98 3.77 1.55 -12.27
C GLU A 98 2.89 1.88 -11.05
N THR A 99 3.45 2.55 -10.05
CA THR A 99 2.73 2.87 -8.82
C THR A 99 1.65 3.93 -9.06
N VAL A 100 0.45 3.64 -8.55
CA VAL A 100 -0.65 4.62 -8.53
C VAL A 100 -0.74 5.19 -7.13
N TYR A 101 -0.35 6.43 -6.96
CA TYR A 101 -0.40 7.10 -5.66
C TYR A 101 -1.80 7.64 -5.36
N VAL A 102 -2.15 7.63 -4.10
CA VAL A 102 -3.43 8.22 -3.66
C VAL A 102 -3.24 9.53 -2.94
#